data_aa254ad2d915038cf09fc992e44ead55
#
_entry.id   aa254ad2d915038cf09fc992e44ead55
#
_cell.length_a   1.000
_cell.length_b   1.000
_cell.length_c   1.000
_cell.angle_alpha   90.00
_cell.angle_beta   90.00
_cell.angle_gamma   90.00
#
_symmetry.space_group_name_H-M   'P 1'
#
loop_
_entity.id
_entity.type
_entity.pdbx_description
1 polymer ?
#
loop_
_entity_poly.entity_id
_entity_poly.type
_entity_poly.pdbx_seq_one_letter_code
_entity_poly.pdbx_strand_id
1 'polypeptide(L)'
;FSAGVTVGKGAEVRYSIVMPNAVIKEGAKVEYAVVAERAVVGENARVGRKPEDMKEPGEWGVAVVGPGVELPPGAVVAPKEIIGRKKARAE
;
A
#
# COMPACT_ATOMS: atom_id res chain seq x y z
N PHE A 1 -8.10 -11.45 1.65
CA PHE A 1 -7.92 -10.82 0.33
C PHE A 1 -9.17 -10.97 -0.50
N SER A 2 -9.36 -10.07 -1.43
CA SER A 2 -10.46 -10.14 -2.37
C SER A 2 -10.08 -10.98 -3.59
N ALA A 3 -11.07 -11.27 -4.42
CA ALA A 3 -10.85 -12.07 -5.62
C ALA A 3 -9.89 -11.37 -6.59
N GLY A 4 -9.08 -12.15 -7.27
CA GLY A 4 -8.17 -11.63 -8.29
C GLY A 4 -6.95 -10.92 -7.75
N VAL A 5 -6.72 -10.94 -6.44
CA VAL A 5 -5.53 -10.32 -5.86
C VAL A 5 -4.32 -11.18 -6.16
N THR A 6 -3.23 -10.53 -6.58
CA THR A 6 -1.96 -11.20 -6.80
C THR A 6 -0.97 -10.72 -5.75
N VAL A 7 -0.33 -11.66 -5.06
CA VAL A 7 0.69 -11.33 -4.05
C VAL A 7 1.98 -12.01 -4.46
N GLY A 8 3.00 -11.21 -4.69
CA GLY A 8 4.29 -11.70 -5.16
C GLY A 8 5.09 -12.41 -4.08
N LYS A 9 6.15 -13.07 -4.53
CA LYS A 9 7.01 -13.83 -3.65
C LYS A 9 7.66 -12.90 -2.62
N GLY A 10 7.61 -13.29 -1.35
CA GLY A 10 8.23 -12.51 -0.30
C GLY A 10 7.47 -11.26 0.10
N ALA A 11 6.35 -10.98 -0.53
CA ALA A 11 5.53 -9.84 -0.13
C ALA A 11 4.81 -10.15 1.18
N GLU A 12 4.58 -9.12 1.98
CA GLU A 12 3.87 -9.26 3.25
C GLU A 12 2.70 -8.30 3.29
N VAL A 13 1.54 -8.82 3.66
CA VAL A 13 0.33 -8.02 3.81
C VAL A 13 -0.24 -8.32 5.19
N ARG A 14 -0.29 -7.30 6.05
CA ARG A 14 -0.76 -7.46 7.43
C ARG A 14 -1.76 -6.39 7.80
N TYR A 15 -2.85 -6.80 8.45
CA TYR A 15 -3.84 -5.86 8.98
C TYR A 15 -4.30 -4.86 7.92
N SER A 16 -4.51 -5.37 6.69
CA SER A 16 -4.81 -4.50 5.55
C SER A 16 -5.98 -5.05 4.76
N ILE A 17 -6.61 -4.14 4.01
CA ILE A 17 -7.68 -4.52 3.10
C ILE A 17 -7.14 -4.39 1.69
N VAL A 18 -7.17 -5.49 0.93
CA VAL A 18 -6.73 -5.49 -0.46
C VAL A 18 -7.94 -5.82 -1.32
N MET A 19 -8.33 -4.87 -2.16
CA MET A 19 -9.55 -4.98 -2.95
C MET A 19 -9.32 -5.78 -4.24
N PRO A 20 -10.40 -6.12 -4.97
CA PRO A 20 -10.28 -7.03 -6.11
C PRO A 20 -9.28 -6.55 -7.16
N ASN A 21 -8.55 -7.49 -7.71
CA ASN A 21 -7.63 -7.29 -8.83
C ASN A 21 -6.44 -6.39 -8.52
N ALA A 22 -6.18 -6.15 -7.24
CA ALA A 22 -4.96 -5.44 -6.85
C ALA A 22 -3.75 -6.36 -6.99
N VAL A 23 -2.58 -5.78 -7.19
CA VAL A 23 -1.34 -6.54 -7.36
C VAL A 23 -0.32 -6.04 -6.34
N ILE A 24 0.18 -6.95 -5.53
CA ILE A 24 1.26 -6.66 -4.58
C ILE A 24 2.48 -7.39 -5.12
N LYS A 25 3.48 -6.65 -5.56
CA LYS A 25 4.62 -7.27 -6.22
C LYS A 25 5.63 -7.80 -5.22
N GLU A 26 6.65 -8.46 -5.76
CA GLU A 26 7.63 -9.17 -4.96
C GLU A 26 8.30 -8.28 -3.93
N GLY A 27 8.41 -8.76 -2.70
CA GLY A 27 9.11 -8.05 -1.63
C GLY A 27 8.40 -6.85 -1.06
N ALA A 28 7.22 -6.50 -1.56
CA ALA A 28 6.48 -5.34 -1.04
C ALA A 28 5.92 -5.64 0.35
N LYS A 29 5.74 -4.60 1.14
CA LYS A 29 5.16 -4.72 2.47
C LYS A 29 3.98 -3.77 2.62
N VAL A 30 2.85 -4.32 3.03
CA VAL A 30 1.62 -3.55 3.21
C VAL A 30 1.14 -3.82 4.63
N GLU A 31 1.11 -2.76 5.45
CA GLU A 31 0.69 -2.88 6.85
C GLU A 31 -0.29 -1.77 7.19
N TYR A 32 -1.42 -2.15 7.81
CA TYR A 32 -2.42 -1.17 8.25
C TYR A 32 -2.79 -0.20 7.12
N ALA A 33 -3.17 -0.78 5.98
CA ALA A 33 -3.42 0.03 4.79
C ALA A 33 -4.59 -0.54 4.00
N VAL A 34 -5.12 0.28 3.09
CA VAL A 34 -6.13 -0.14 2.13
C VAL A 34 -5.52 -0.01 0.75
N VAL A 35 -5.51 -1.11 0.00
CA VAL A 35 -5.07 -1.11 -1.39
C VAL A 35 -6.33 -1.30 -2.23
N ALA A 36 -6.71 -0.25 -2.94
CA ALA A 36 -7.96 -0.25 -3.68
C ALA A 36 -7.87 -1.11 -4.93
N GLU A 37 -9.00 -1.33 -5.57
CA GLU A 37 -9.07 -2.25 -6.69
C GLU A 37 -8.16 -1.82 -7.83
N ARG A 38 -7.53 -2.79 -8.44
CA ARG A 38 -6.61 -2.63 -9.58
C ARG A 38 -5.37 -1.79 -9.26
N ALA A 39 -5.15 -1.46 -8.01
CA ALA A 39 -3.92 -0.78 -7.63
C ALA A 39 -2.74 -1.74 -7.70
N VAL A 40 -1.56 -1.20 -7.98
CA VAL A 40 -0.34 -2.00 -8.05
C VAL A 40 0.65 -1.45 -7.05
N VAL A 41 1.11 -2.30 -6.14
CA VAL A 41 2.19 -1.95 -5.21
C VAL A 41 3.47 -2.52 -5.79
N GLY A 42 4.40 -1.65 -6.13
CA GLY A 42 5.63 -2.05 -6.81
C GLY A 42 6.54 -2.92 -5.96
N GLU A 43 7.54 -3.49 -6.60
CA GLU A 43 8.48 -4.37 -5.91
C GLU A 43 9.19 -3.62 -4.80
N ASN A 44 9.28 -4.26 -3.63
CA ASN A 44 9.95 -3.70 -2.45
C ASN A 44 9.34 -2.39 -1.96
N ALA A 45 8.15 -2.03 -2.42
CA ALA A 45 7.47 -0.84 -1.93
C ALA A 45 6.94 -1.10 -0.53
N ARG A 46 6.76 -0.03 0.23
CA ARG A 46 6.22 -0.13 1.59
C ARG A 46 5.00 0.76 1.70
N VAL A 47 3.91 0.20 2.15
CA VAL A 47 2.65 0.93 2.31
C VAL A 47 2.23 0.82 3.76
N GLY A 48 2.15 1.95 4.45
CA GLY A 48 1.72 1.99 5.82
C GLY A 48 2.80 1.58 6.80
N ARG A 49 2.45 1.61 8.09
CA ARG A 49 3.39 1.30 9.15
C ARG A 49 2.61 0.96 10.41
N LYS A 50 3.17 0.12 11.27
CA LYS A 50 2.55 -0.20 12.55
C LYS A 50 2.53 1.03 13.46
N PRO A 51 1.47 1.19 14.27
CA PRO A 51 1.45 2.31 15.22
C PRO A 51 2.65 2.33 16.15
N GLU A 52 3.13 1.16 16.54
CA GLU A 52 4.26 1.06 17.47
C GLU A 52 5.56 1.60 16.90
N ASP A 53 5.66 1.67 15.58
CA ASP A 53 6.86 2.17 14.94
C ASP A 53 6.86 3.69 14.81
N MET A 54 5.80 4.35 15.25
CA MET A 54 5.69 5.80 15.14
C MET A 54 6.12 6.48 16.42
N LYS A 55 6.94 7.50 16.29
CA LYS A 55 7.34 8.28 17.44
C LYS A 55 6.21 9.14 17.96
N GLU A 56 5.35 9.59 17.05
CA GLU A 56 4.24 10.44 17.44
C GLU A 56 2.94 9.79 17.04
N PRO A 57 2.24 9.18 17.99
CA PRO A 57 1.02 8.44 17.67
C PRO A 57 -0.03 9.25 16.90
N GLY A 58 -0.06 10.56 17.11
CA GLY A 58 -1.01 11.41 16.40
C GLY A 58 -0.77 11.49 14.91
N GLU A 59 0.41 11.09 14.46
CA GLU A 59 0.75 11.10 13.04
C GLU A 59 0.40 9.78 12.34
N TRP A 60 -0.07 8.81 13.09
CA TRP A 60 -0.38 7.51 12.51
C TRP A 60 -1.80 7.45 11.99
N GLY A 61 -1.99 6.75 10.92
CA GLY A 61 -3.32 6.48 10.39
C GLY A 61 -3.20 5.44 9.29
N VAL A 62 -4.33 4.98 8.79
CA VAL A 62 -4.35 3.99 7.72
C VAL A 62 -3.89 4.64 6.42
N ALA A 63 -2.93 4.02 5.76
CA ALA A 63 -2.50 4.47 4.43
C ALA A 63 -3.48 3.95 3.39
N VAL A 64 -3.70 4.70 2.32
CA VAL A 64 -4.63 4.32 1.28
C VAL A 64 -3.98 4.47 -0.09
N VAL A 65 -4.00 3.38 -0.86
CA VAL A 65 -3.58 3.42 -2.26
C VAL A 65 -4.85 3.35 -3.10
N GLY A 66 -5.12 4.41 -3.85
CA GLY A 66 -6.38 4.56 -4.57
C GLY A 66 -6.53 3.62 -5.74
N PRO A 67 -7.74 3.53 -6.31
CA PRO A 67 -8.00 2.60 -7.42
C PRO A 67 -7.12 2.91 -8.63
N GLY A 68 -6.55 1.87 -9.21
CA GLY A 68 -5.76 2.01 -10.42
C GLY A 68 -4.42 2.69 -10.25
N VAL A 69 -4.02 3.02 -9.02
CA VAL A 69 -2.74 3.66 -8.77
C VAL A 69 -1.63 2.61 -8.94
N GLU A 70 -0.56 3.01 -9.62
CA GLU A 70 0.62 2.16 -9.77
C GLU A 70 1.78 2.78 -9.03
N LEU A 71 2.21 2.13 -7.97
CA LEU A 71 3.37 2.58 -7.22
C LEU A 71 4.64 1.99 -7.84
N PRO A 72 5.65 2.82 -8.06
CA PRO A 72 6.91 2.31 -8.62
C PRO A 72 7.65 1.43 -7.61
N PRO A 73 8.63 0.67 -8.08
CA PRO A 73 9.45 -0.13 -7.14
C PRO A 73 10.09 0.77 -6.10
N GLY A 74 10.10 0.30 -4.86
CA GLY A 74 10.72 1.03 -3.77
C GLY A 74 9.92 2.21 -3.26
N ALA A 75 8.70 2.43 -3.75
CA ALA A 75 7.88 3.55 -3.28
C ALA A 75 7.53 3.37 -1.81
N VAL A 76 7.36 4.49 -1.12
CA VAL A 76 6.97 4.48 0.29
C VAL A 76 5.73 5.31 0.46
N VAL A 77 4.70 4.70 1.04
CA VAL A 77 3.46 5.41 1.38
C VAL A 77 3.40 5.49 2.90
N ALA A 78 3.46 6.70 3.41
CA ALA A 78 3.50 6.92 4.85
C ALA A 78 2.14 6.67 5.49
N PRO A 79 2.08 6.41 6.80
CA PRO A 79 0.80 6.32 7.49
C PRO A 79 -0.01 7.60 7.27
N LYS A 80 -1.32 7.46 7.21
CA LYS A 80 -2.26 8.56 6.95
C LYS A 80 -2.23 9.08 5.53
N GLU A 81 -1.24 8.72 4.74
CA GLU A 81 -1.14 9.21 3.37
C GLU A 81 -2.18 8.54 2.49
N ILE A 82 -2.80 9.32 1.61
CA ILE A 82 -3.76 8.80 0.64
C ILE A 82 -3.22 9.11 -0.75
N ILE A 83 -2.93 8.07 -1.51
CA ILE A 83 -2.37 8.22 -2.85
C ILE A 83 -3.47 8.02 -3.87
N GLY A 84 -3.80 9.09 -4.59
CA GLY A 84 -4.70 9.00 -5.72
C GLY A 84 -3.92 9.09 -7.01
N ARG A 85 -4.59 8.85 -8.14
CA ARG A 85 -3.89 8.84 -9.42
C ARG A 85 -3.21 10.17 -9.73
N LYS A 86 -3.85 11.27 -9.39
CA LYS A 86 -3.25 12.57 -9.63
C LYS A 86 -2.02 12.78 -8.78
N LYS A 87 -2.07 12.39 -7.53
CA LYS A 87 -0.92 12.52 -6.65
C LYS A 87 0.25 11.68 -7.13
N ALA A 88 -0.03 10.52 -7.62
CA ALA A 88 1.04 9.61 -8.06
C ALA A 88 1.84 10.22 -9.19
N ARG A 89 1.24 11.14 -9.97
CA ARG A 89 1.97 11.75 -11.06
C ARG A 89 2.58 13.06 -10.67
N ALA A 90 2.27 13.61 -9.63
CA ALA A 90 2.65 14.92 -9.33
C ALA A 90 4.00 15.23 -9.25
N GLU A 91 3.82 15.50 -9.26
CA GLU A 91 4.65 16.08 -9.09
C GLU A 91 5.05 16.48 -8.28
#